data_254df514686b670f5f059cdfb63fddad
#
_entry.id   254df514686b670f5f059cdfb63fddad
#
_cell.length_a   1.000
_cell.length_b   1.000
_cell.length_c   1.000
_cell.angle_alpha   90.00
_cell.angle_beta   90.00
_cell.angle_gamma   90.00
#
_symmetry.space_group_name_H-M   'P 1'
#
loop_
_entity.id
_entity.type
_entity.pdbx_description
1 polymer ?
#
loop_
_entity_poly.entity_id
_entity_poly.type
_entity_poly.pdbx_seq_one_letter_code
_entity_poly.pdbx_strand_id
1 'polypeptide(L)' 'MKILIVDDERSIRNSLKEILSDEGYDVDVAEDGATALAMVDKERYNVIFCDIKRPGMDGTEVLRKMVAE' A
#
# COMPACT_ATOMS: atom_id res chain seq x y z
N MET A 1 -8.17 8.88 -8.98
CA MET A 1 -7.05 7.95 -8.92
C MET A 1 -7.06 7.22 -7.58
N LYS A 2 -6.87 5.91 -7.61
CA LYS A 2 -6.90 5.09 -6.41
C LYS A 2 -5.49 4.68 -6.00
N ILE A 3 -5.16 4.90 -4.73
CA ILE A 3 -3.81 4.71 -4.18
C ILE A 3 -3.88 3.73 -3.02
N LEU A 4 -2.95 2.78 -2.99
CA LEU A 4 -2.77 1.88 -1.85
C LEU A 4 -1.46 2.21 -1.16
N ILE A 5 -1.51 2.40 0.15
CA ILE A 5 -0.34 2.62 1.00
C ILE A 5 -0.11 1.38 1.84
N VAL A 6 1.07 0.78 1.70
CA VAL A 6 1.44 -0.42 2.45
C VAL A 6 2.62 -0.06 3.34
N ASP A 7 2.38 0.00 4.66
CA ASP A 7 3.40 0.39 5.62
C ASP A 7 3.08 -0.27 6.96
N ASP A 8 4.09 -0.78 7.65
CA ASP A 8 3.90 -1.42 8.94
C ASP A 8 3.83 -0.41 10.10
N GLU A 9 4.10 0.86 9.85
CA GLU A 9 3.96 1.91 10.86
C GLU A 9 2.63 2.64 10.71
N ARG A 10 1.81 2.53 11.73
CA ARG A 10 0.47 3.11 11.73
C ARG A 10 0.47 4.63 11.55
N SER A 11 1.38 5.33 12.22
CA SER A 11 1.44 6.79 12.14
C SER A 11 1.79 7.26 10.74
N ILE A 12 2.67 6.56 10.07
CA ILE A 12 3.05 6.88 8.69
C ILE A 12 1.89 6.62 7.74
N ARG A 13 1.23 5.48 7.88
CA ARG A 13 0.05 5.17 7.07
C ARG A 13 -1.01 6.26 7.19
N ASN A 14 -1.33 6.65 8.41
CA ASN A 14 -2.36 7.66 8.66
C ASN A 14 -1.98 9.03 8.10
N SER A 15 -0.72 9.42 8.26
CA SER A 15 -0.23 10.69 7.73
C SER A 15 -0.29 10.76 6.22
N LEU A 16 0.17 9.70 5.55
CA LEU A 16 0.15 9.65 4.09
C LEU A 16 -1.27 9.60 3.56
N LYS A 17 -2.13 8.83 4.21
CA LYS A 17 -3.54 8.78 3.82
C LYS A 17 -4.19 10.14 3.91
N GLU A 18 -3.95 10.87 4.99
CA GLU A 18 -4.51 12.19 5.18
C GLU A 18 -4.03 13.17 4.12
N ILE A 19 -2.73 13.21 3.88
CA ILE A 19 -2.14 14.09 2.89
C ILE A 19 -2.69 13.84 1.50
N LEU A 20 -2.72 12.57 1.08
CA LEU A 20 -3.16 12.21 -0.25
C LEU A 20 -4.67 12.34 -0.42
N SER A 21 -5.44 12.08 0.63
CA SER A 21 -6.88 12.28 0.60
C SER A 21 -7.23 13.76 0.43
N ASP A 22 -6.47 14.64 1.07
CA ASP A 22 -6.65 16.08 0.95
C ASP A 22 -6.39 16.56 -0.48
N GLU A 23 -5.56 15.85 -1.22
CA GLU A 23 -5.29 16.15 -2.64
C GLU A 23 -6.37 15.61 -3.57
N GLY A 24 -7.38 14.94 -3.05
CA GLY A 24 -8.49 14.43 -3.82
C GLY A 24 -8.34 12.99 -4.30
N TYR A 25 -7.33 12.28 -3.83
CA TYR A 25 -7.14 10.87 -4.20
C TYR A 25 -7.96 9.95 -3.31
N ASP A 26 -8.35 8.81 -3.88
CA ASP A 26 -9.01 7.74 -3.13
C ASP A 26 -7.92 6.83 -2.56
N VAL A 27 -7.75 6.82 -1.25
CA VAL A 27 -6.61 6.18 -0.60
C VAL A 27 -7.04 5.07 0.33
N ASP A 28 -6.49 3.87 0.11
CA ASP A 28 -6.61 2.75 1.03
C ASP A 28 -5.27 2.47 1.68
N VAL A 29 -5.28 1.78 2.81
CA VAL A 29 -4.05 1.44 3.53
C VAL A 29 -4.04 -0.04 3.87
N ALA A 30 -2.84 -0.60 3.95
CA ALA A 30 -2.61 -1.97 4.40
C ALA A 30 -1.43 -1.97 5.37
N GLU A 31 -1.52 -2.79 6.41
CA GLU A 31 -0.47 -2.85 7.43
C GLU A 31 0.65 -3.81 7.11
N ASP A 32 0.41 -4.72 6.18
CA ASP A 32 1.41 -5.72 5.78
C ASP A 32 1.20 -6.17 4.34
N GLY A 33 2.15 -6.96 3.83
CA GLY A 33 2.11 -7.43 2.45
C GLY A 33 0.96 -8.38 2.17
N ALA A 34 0.62 -9.24 3.12
CA ALA A 34 -0.47 -10.19 2.93
C ALA A 34 -1.81 -9.46 2.78
N THR A 35 -2.05 -8.47 3.62
CA THR A 35 -3.25 -7.63 3.52
C THR A 35 -3.27 -6.88 2.19
N ALA A 36 -2.14 -6.31 1.81
CA ALA A 36 -2.03 -5.57 0.56
C ALA A 36 -2.33 -6.45 -0.66
N LEU A 37 -1.79 -7.65 -0.69
CA LEU A 37 -2.05 -8.57 -1.80
C LEU A 37 -3.52 -8.95 -1.89
N ALA A 38 -4.18 -9.17 -0.76
CA ALA A 38 -5.61 -9.45 -0.75
C ALA A 38 -6.42 -8.26 -1.27
N MET A 39 -6.01 -7.05 -0.95
CA MET A 39 -6.69 -5.84 -1.42
C MET A 39 -6.51 -5.64 -2.92
N VAL A 40 -5.30 -5.85 -3.43
CA VAL A 40 -5.01 -5.74 -4.87
C VAL A 40 -5.82 -6.76 -5.68
N ASP A 41 -6.09 -7.90 -5.09
CA ASP A 41 -6.90 -8.94 -5.73
C ASP A 41 -8.37 -8.51 -5.90
N LYS A 42 -8.86 -7.66 -5.03
CA LYS A 42 -10.25 -7.21 -5.04
C LYS A 42 -10.47 -5.88 -5.73
N GLU A 43 -9.44 -5.03 -5.72
CA GLU A 43 -9.54 -3.66 -6.18
C GLU A 43 -8.39 -3.33 -7.12
N ARG A 44 -8.62 -2.40 -8.03
CA ARG A 44 -7.55 -1.89 -8.89
C ARG A 44 -6.98 -0.61 -8.32
N TYR A 45 -5.66 -0.58 -8.20
CA TYR A 45 -4.95 0.60 -7.72
C TYR A 45 -4.08 1.16 -8.82
N ASN A 46 -4.07 2.49 -8.93
CA ASN A 46 -3.25 3.19 -9.91
C ASN A 46 -1.82 3.36 -9.42
N VAL A 47 -1.65 3.54 -8.09
CA VAL A 47 -0.34 3.71 -7.47
C VAL A 47 -0.31 2.91 -6.18
N ILE A 48 0.81 2.27 -5.92
CA ILE A 48 1.03 1.52 -4.69
C ILE A 48 2.33 2.00 -4.06
N PHE A 49 2.22 2.55 -2.84
CA PHE A 49 3.38 2.89 -2.02
C PHE A 49 3.62 1.76 -1.05
N CYS A 50 4.78 1.14 -1.12
CA CYS A 50 5.09 -0.01 -0.27
C CYS A 50 6.39 0.25 0.49
N ASP A 51 6.29 0.29 1.83
CA ASP A 51 7.43 0.46 2.71
C ASP A 51 7.30 -0.52 3.87
N ILE A 52 7.66 -1.77 3.62
CA ILE A 52 7.61 -2.83 4.62
C ILE A 52 9.03 -3.27 4.95
N LYS A 53 9.38 -3.18 6.23
CA LYS A 53 10.72 -3.52 6.71
C LYS A 53 10.69 -4.79 7.55
N ARG A 54 10.12 -5.86 7.03
CA ARG A 54 10.04 -7.12 7.75
C ARG A 54 11.08 -8.12 7.26
N PRO A 55 11.66 -8.90 8.18
CA PRO A 55 12.54 -10.00 7.78
C PRO A 55 11.78 -11.00 6.91
N GLY A 56 12.41 -11.42 5.82
CA GLY A 56 11.86 -12.44 4.94
C GLY A 56 10.87 -11.96 3.88
N MET A 57 10.41 -10.71 3.98
CA MET A 57 9.54 -10.14 2.94
C MET A 57 9.81 -8.65 2.87
N ASP A 58 10.53 -8.20 1.88
CA ASP A 58 10.81 -6.78 1.71
C ASP A 58 9.74 -6.11 0.84
N GLY A 59 9.75 -4.77 0.84
CA GLY A 59 8.78 -4.00 0.09
C GLY A 59 8.89 -4.20 -1.41
N THR A 60 10.10 -4.43 -1.91
CA THR A 60 10.34 -4.66 -3.33
C THR A 60 9.67 -5.94 -3.81
N GLU A 61 9.74 -6.99 -3.01
CA GLU A 61 9.14 -8.27 -3.36
C GLU A 61 7.61 -8.17 -3.40
N VAL A 62 7.02 -7.50 -2.43
CA VAL A 62 5.58 -7.28 -2.42
C VAL A 62 5.15 -6.46 -3.61
N LEU A 63 5.86 -5.39 -3.90
CA LEU A 63 5.56 -4.51 -5.03
C LEU A 63 5.68 -5.26 -6.36
N ARG A 64 6.70 -6.09 -6.51
CA ARG A 64 6.88 -6.89 -7.71
C ARG A 64 5.70 -7.82 -7.96
N LYS A 65 5.20 -8.47 -6.92
CA LYS A 65 4.04 -9.34 -7.02
C LYS A 65 2.79 -8.59 -7.47
N MET A 66 2.58 -7.40 -6.94
CA MET A 66 1.45 -6.56 -7.30
C MET A 66 1.50 -6.12 -8.75
N VAL A 67 2.69 -5.75 -9.21
CA VAL A 67 2.89 -5.29 -10.60
C VAL A 67 2.76 -6.42 -11.60
N ALA A 68 3.17 -7.63 -11.23
CA ALA A 68 3.08 -8.79 -12.11
C ALA A 68 1.64 -9.25 -12.36
N GLU A 69 0.74 -8.86 -11.51
CA GLU A 69 -0.69 -9.12 -11.66
C GLU A 69 -1.32 -8.15 -12.66
#